data_242c4d01d79c3040a7207668b5aeb2bc
#
_entry.id   242c4d01d79c3040a7207668b5aeb2bc
#
_cell.length_a   1.000
_cell.length_b   1.000
_cell.length_c   1.000
_cell.angle_alpha   90.00
_cell.angle_beta   90.00
_cell.angle_gamma   90.00
#
_symmetry.space_group_name_H-M   'P 1'
#
loop_
_entity.id
_entity.type
_entity.pdbx_description
1 polymer ?
#
loop_
_entity_poly.entity_id
_entity_poly.type
_entity_poly.pdbx_seq_one_letter_code
_entity_poly.pdbx_strand_id
1 'polypeptide(L)'
;MKKIISLLLVLVMVLGLAACGASKPAPTEAPATEAPAVETPATEAPAPETEAPTEPALVVDTCILMEADKDMLNTYSVIAVNPEAPFVDADGNAVSDVYVNTAGADALIKWLLSEEALNMAANFGMDDYGQYLFYVLEDVPTYTGEIPAATEETKTIRLSTTTSVKDSGLLGYLLPAFEGKYGYTVEVASAGTGKAIQAAKDGNADLILVHSKSQEEAFVEAGFGRVVDGFEAERISFIYNYFVLCGPSADPAGVKSAASVKDAFAAIASGKFTFISRGDGSGTHTKELQLWPADLGIAKEAETFAAYTEWYVSANTGMGACLVMAEEMGAYILTDKATFLTFQANGGVMG
;
A
#
# COMPACT_ATOMS: atom_id res chain seq x y z
N MET A 1 45.78 -25.85 -17.55
CA MET A 1 46.79 -25.08 -18.31
C MET A 1 46.17 -23.72 -18.62
N LYS A 2 46.90 -22.66 -18.23
CA LYS A 2 46.80 -21.23 -18.57
C LYS A 2 45.54 -20.53 -18.00
N LYS A 3 45.51 -19.79 -16.83
CA LYS A 3 46.27 -18.59 -16.40
C LYS A 3 46.24 -17.47 -17.46
N ILE A 4 45.71 -16.30 -17.05
CA ILE A 4 46.35 -14.94 -17.08
C ILE A 4 45.21 -13.93 -17.06
N ILE A 5 44.94 -13.18 -15.97
CA ILE A 5 45.52 -11.90 -15.52
C ILE A 5 45.15 -10.71 -16.41
N SER A 6 44.46 -9.73 -15.79
CA SER A 6 44.69 -8.28 -15.88
C SER A 6 43.73 -7.61 -14.87
N LEU A 7 44.11 -7.12 -13.81
CA LEU A 7 45.03 -6.12 -13.24
C LEU A 7 44.71 -4.68 -13.67
N LEU A 8 44.25 -3.93 -12.67
CA LEU A 8 44.53 -2.50 -12.33
C LEU A 8 44.12 -1.39 -13.30
N LEU A 9 43.31 -0.45 -12.82
CA LEU A 9 43.69 0.95 -12.81
C LEU A 9 43.03 1.68 -11.62
N VAL A 10 43.87 1.89 -10.58
CA VAL A 10 43.68 2.89 -9.50
C VAL A 10 44.22 4.17 -10.07
N LEU A 11 43.48 5.28 -10.00
CA LEU A 11 44.05 6.63 -10.11
C LEU A 11 43.61 7.45 -8.91
N VAL A 12 44.56 7.61 -8.01
CA VAL A 12 44.63 8.55 -6.90
C VAL A 12 44.89 9.94 -7.46
N MET A 13 44.13 10.97 -7.07
CA MET A 13 44.59 12.35 -7.02
C MET A 13 44.29 12.93 -5.66
N VAL A 14 45.35 13.13 -4.94
CA VAL A 14 45.47 13.87 -3.66
C VAL A 14 46.11 15.21 -3.97
N LEU A 15 45.75 16.20 -3.17
CA LEU A 15 46.42 17.44 -2.81
C LEU A 15 45.99 18.76 -3.43
N GLY A 16 45.64 19.63 -2.49
CA GLY A 16 45.60 21.07 -2.62
C GLY A 16 45.07 21.78 -1.38
N LEU A 17 45.81 21.70 -0.26
CA LEU A 17 45.65 22.61 0.90
C LEU A 17 46.16 24.00 0.56
N ALA A 18 45.40 25.05 0.91
CA ALA A 18 45.97 26.31 1.37
C ALA A 18 44.98 27.05 2.27
N ALA A 19 45.38 27.23 3.51
CA ALA A 19 44.75 28.04 4.53
C ALA A 19 45.26 29.47 4.44
N CYS A 20 44.40 30.44 4.83
CA CYS A 20 44.68 31.74 5.49
C CYS A 20 43.30 32.36 5.69
N GLY A 21 42.81 32.68 6.83
CA GLY A 21 43.37 33.32 8.00
C GLY A 21 43.02 34.80 8.01
N ALA A 22 42.23 35.20 9.01
CA ALA A 22 42.16 36.55 9.63
C ALA A 22 40.87 37.35 9.44
N SER A 23 40.15 37.41 10.53
CA SER A 23 39.77 38.54 11.41
C SER A 23 38.68 39.50 10.94
N LYS A 24 37.64 39.47 11.78
CA LYS A 24 36.59 40.46 11.98
C LYS A 24 37.16 41.81 12.43
N PRO A 25 36.54 42.94 12.11
CA PRO A 25 36.26 43.95 13.13
C PRO A 25 34.79 44.30 13.29
N ALA A 26 34.47 44.70 14.50
CA ALA A 26 33.20 45.15 15.02
C ALA A 26 33.01 46.68 14.80
N PRO A 27 31.88 47.26 15.27
CA PRO A 27 31.13 48.28 14.56
C PRO A 27 31.53 49.72 14.97
N THR A 28 31.23 50.68 14.12
CA THR A 28 31.35 52.12 14.44
C THR A 28 29.98 52.78 14.31
N GLU A 29 29.64 53.51 15.39
CA GLU A 29 28.46 54.34 15.56
C GLU A 29 28.40 55.57 14.63
N ALA A 30 27.21 55.98 14.43
CA ALA A 30 26.48 57.11 13.91
C ALA A 30 27.23 58.47 13.65
N PRO A 31 26.60 59.39 12.88
CA PRO A 31 25.77 60.39 13.57
C PRO A 31 24.40 60.67 12.90
N ALA A 32 23.51 61.13 13.77
CA ALA A 32 22.19 61.62 13.48
C ALA A 32 22.17 62.89 12.63
N THR A 33 21.20 62.99 11.73
CA THR A 33 20.78 64.28 11.17
C THR A 33 19.25 64.27 10.99
N GLU A 34 18.70 65.40 11.36
CA GLU A 34 17.29 65.79 11.56
C GLU A 34 16.34 65.45 10.41
N ALA A 35 15.08 65.19 10.84
CA ALA A 35 13.90 65.04 10.00
C ALA A 35 13.36 66.38 9.52
N PRO A 36 12.72 66.45 8.36
CA PRO A 36 11.64 67.40 8.12
C PRO A 36 10.26 66.73 8.06
N ALA A 37 9.30 67.56 8.36
CA ALA A 37 7.91 67.28 8.69
C ALA A 37 7.11 66.46 7.67
N VAL A 38 6.22 65.66 8.24
CA VAL A 38 5.23 64.80 7.64
C VAL A 38 4.07 65.62 7.08
N GLU A 39 3.75 65.43 5.80
CA GLU A 39 2.40 65.58 5.26
C GLU A 39 1.76 64.23 5.12
N THR A 40 0.62 64.06 5.78
CA THR A 40 -0.24 62.88 5.69
C THR A 40 -0.99 62.84 4.37
N PRO A 41 -0.85 61.83 3.53
CA PRO A 41 -1.81 61.58 2.46
C PRO A 41 -2.97 60.72 2.99
N ALA A 42 -4.15 61.01 2.47
CA ALA A 42 -5.41 60.41 2.77
C ALA A 42 -5.44 58.89 2.63
N THR A 43 -6.13 58.25 3.56
CA THR A 43 -6.47 56.82 3.53
C THR A 43 -7.24 56.48 2.25
N GLU A 44 -6.59 55.83 1.32
CA GLU A 44 -7.23 55.17 0.19
C GLU A 44 -7.80 53.82 0.69
N ALA A 45 -9.08 53.60 0.44
CA ALA A 45 -9.75 52.35 0.78
C ALA A 45 -9.09 51.17 0.06
N PRO A 46 -8.97 49.99 0.70
CA PRO A 46 -8.40 48.83 0.04
C PRO A 46 -9.28 48.45 -1.16
N ALA A 47 -8.61 48.29 -2.32
CA ALA A 47 -9.23 47.71 -3.51
C ALA A 47 -9.72 46.27 -3.19
N PRO A 48 -10.83 45.83 -3.77
CA PRO A 48 -11.29 44.47 -3.55
C PRO A 48 -10.20 43.49 -4.00
N GLU A 49 -9.82 42.60 -3.10
CA GLU A 49 -8.99 41.44 -3.44
C GLU A 49 -9.67 40.69 -4.58
N THR A 50 -9.04 40.71 -5.75
CA THR A 50 -9.43 39.83 -6.86
C THR A 50 -9.10 38.43 -6.39
N GLU A 51 -10.11 37.64 -6.04
CA GLU A 51 -9.94 36.19 -5.86
C GLU A 51 -9.19 35.65 -7.08
N ALA A 52 -8.05 35.01 -6.84
CA ALA A 52 -7.36 34.28 -7.87
C ALA A 52 -8.34 33.26 -8.47
N PRO A 53 -8.36 33.08 -9.80
CA PRO A 53 -9.22 32.08 -10.40
C PRO A 53 -8.87 30.74 -9.77
N THR A 54 -9.83 30.15 -9.05
CA THR A 54 -9.77 28.77 -8.61
C THR A 54 -9.66 27.93 -9.86
N GLU A 55 -8.52 27.27 -10.09
CA GLU A 55 -8.43 26.28 -11.14
C GLU A 55 -9.60 25.30 -10.96
N PRO A 56 -10.35 24.97 -12.01
CA PRO A 56 -11.43 24.00 -11.90
C PRO A 56 -10.83 22.72 -11.35
N ALA A 57 -11.41 22.21 -10.25
CA ALA A 57 -11.01 20.93 -9.69
C ALA A 57 -11.00 19.91 -10.84
N LEU A 58 -9.89 19.18 -11.02
CA LEU A 58 -9.77 18.13 -12.03
C LEU A 58 -10.92 17.14 -11.78
N VAL A 59 -11.84 17.07 -12.73
CA VAL A 59 -12.96 16.13 -12.67
C VAL A 59 -12.42 14.80 -13.15
N VAL A 60 -12.29 13.83 -12.24
CA VAL A 60 -11.88 12.47 -12.56
C VAL A 60 -13.01 11.81 -13.36
N ASP A 61 -12.72 11.37 -14.58
CA ASP A 61 -13.68 10.68 -15.44
C ASP A 61 -13.82 9.19 -15.09
N THR A 62 -12.75 8.58 -14.60
CA THR A 62 -12.78 7.19 -14.13
C THR A 62 -13.76 7.06 -12.96
N CYS A 63 -14.66 6.09 -13.07
CA CYS A 63 -15.67 5.82 -12.06
C CYS A 63 -15.79 4.32 -11.80
N ILE A 64 -16.41 3.95 -10.67
CA ILE A 64 -16.79 2.57 -10.39
C ILE A 64 -17.90 2.16 -11.34
N LEU A 65 -17.66 1.12 -12.12
CA LEU A 65 -18.62 0.58 -13.08
C LEU A 65 -19.30 -0.68 -12.55
N MET A 66 -18.56 -1.49 -11.77
CA MET A 66 -19.09 -2.69 -11.11
C MET A 66 -18.46 -2.87 -9.73
N GLU A 67 -19.29 -3.20 -8.74
CA GLU A 67 -18.90 -3.51 -7.38
C GLU A 67 -19.76 -4.64 -6.78
N ALA A 68 -19.34 -5.16 -5.62
CA ALA A 68 -20.08 -6.16 -4.84
C ALA A 68 -20.37 -7.50 -5.55
N ASP A 69 -19.65 -7.80 -6.64
CA ASP A 69 -19.71 -9.13 -7.24
C ASP A 69 -18.98 -10.14 -6.33
N LYS A 70 -19.54 -11.35 -6.19
CA LYS A 70 -18.99 -12.41 -5.33
C LYS A 70 -17.56 -12.82 -5.72
N ASP A 71 -17.20 -12.74 -7.00
CA ASP A 71 -15.88 -13.07 -7.50
C ASP A 71 -14.88 -11.94 -7.23
N MET A 72 -15.35 -10.77 -6.82
CA MET A 72 -14.53 -9.62 -6.40
C MET A 72 -14.31 -9.53 -4.88
N LEU A 73 -14.77 -10.51 -4.11
CA LEU A 73 -14.52 -10.55 -2.67
C LEU A 73 -13.02 -10.62 -2.39
N ASN A 74 -12.57 -9.78 -1.47
CA ASN A 74 -11.18 -9.61 -1.06
C ASN A 74 -11.07 -9.78 0.46
N THR A 75 -10.58 -10.93 0.90
CA THR A 75 -10.49 -11.30 2.32
C THR A 75 -9.08 -11.08 2.84
N TYR A 76 -8.96 -10.43 3.97
CA TYR A 76 -7.70 -10.13 4.64
C TYR A 76 -7.45 -11.11 5.78
N SER A 77 -6.20 -11.55 5.89
CA SER A 77 -5.78 -12.48 6.93
C SER A 77 -4.53 -11.99 7.64
N VAL A 78 -4.44 -12.31 8.92
CA VAL A 78 -3.21 -12.15 9.72
C VAL A 78 -2.58 -13.52 9.95
N ILE A 79 -1.24 -13.57 9.93
CA ILE A 79 -0.45 -14.78 10.21
C ILE A 79 0.77 -14.35 11.03
N ALA A 80 0.96 -14.94 12.20
CA ALA A 80 2.16 -14.76 12.99
C ALA A 80 3.33 -15.56 12.39
N VAL A 81 4.50 -14.97 12.31
CA VAL A 81 5.70 -15.66 11.83
C VAL A 81 6.19 -16.66 12.88
N ASN A 82 6.51 -17.85 12.44
CA ASN A 82 7.09 -18.90 13.26
C ASN A 82 8.60 -18.61 13.49
N PRO A 83 9.08 -18.41 14.74
CA PRO A 83 10.49 -18.18 15.01
C PRO A 83 11.39 -19.37 14.65
N GLU A 84 10.81 -20.57 14.53
CA GLU A 84 11.51 -21.81 14.16
C GLU A 84 11.30 -22.17 12.68
N ALA A 85 10.82 -21.22 11.86
CA ALA A 85 10.62 -21.45 10.44
C ALA A 85 11.93 -21.78 9.73
N PRO A 86 11.89 -22.46 8.58
CA PRO A 86 13.08 -22.83 7.83
C PRO A 86 13.66 -21.62 7.07
N PHE A 87 14.17 -20.63 7.82
CA PHE A 87 14.79 -19.44 7.25
C PHE A 87 16.05 -19.78 6.47
N VAL A 88 16.24 -19.09 5.34
CA VAL A 88 17.45 -19.24 4.51
C VAL A 88 18.01 -17.86 4.17
N ASP A 89 19.32 -17.80 3.95
CA ASP A 89 19.99 -16.61 3.41
C ASP A 89 19.79 -16.50 1.88
N ALA A 90 20.34 -15.44 1.29
CA ALA A 90 20.26 -15.19 -0.15
C ALA A 90 20.89 -16.29 -1.01
N ASP A 91 21.77 -17.10 -0.45
CA ASP A 91 22.44 -18.23 -1.10
C ASP A 91 21.70 -19.56 -0.87
N GLY A 92 20.59 -19.55 -0.11
CA GLY A 92 19.77 -20.72 0.22
C GLY A 92 20.30 -21.56 1.38
N ASN A 93 21.26 -21.08 2.16
CA ASN A 93 21.74 -21.78 3.34
C ASN A 93 20.81 -21.52 4.53
N ALA A 94 20.60 -22.53 5.37
CA ALA A 94 19.81 -22.40 6.59
C ALA A 94 20.39 -21.33 7.52
N VAL A 95 19.56 -20.43 7.99
CA VAL A 95 19.89 -19.41 8.98
C VAL A 95 19.28 -19.79 10.31
N SER A 96 20.12 -19.88 11.35
CA SER A 96 19.69 -20.00 12.73
C SER A 96 19.61 -18.61 13.37
N ASP A 97 18.87 -18.51 14.49
CA ASP A 97 18.81 -17.33 15.33
C ASP A 97 18.18 -16.09 14.68
N VAL A 98 17.23 -16.29 13.75
CA VAL A 98 16.39 -15.19 13.26
C VAL A 98 15.49 -14.70 14.40
N TYR A 99 15.64 -13.42 14.74
CA TYR A 99 14.79 -12.82 15.76
C TYR A 99 13.39 -12.55 15.21
N VAL A 100 12.38 -13.09 15.89
CA VAL A 100 10.96 -12.80 15.66
C VAL A 100 10.36 -12.34 16.99
N ASN A 101 9.79 -11.14 17.03
CA ASN A 101 9.09 -10.62 18.20
C ASN A 101 7.72 -11.30 18.33
N THR A 102 7.73 -12.53 18.84
CA THR A 102 6.50 -13.33 19.00
C THR A 102 5.50 -12.69 19.94
N ALA A 103 5.97 -12.10 21.05
CA ALA A 103 5.10 -11.48 22.05
C ALA A 103 4.40 -10.23 21.48
N GLY A 104 5.12 -9.39 20.73
CA GLY A 104 4.55 -8.23 20.07
C GLY A 104 3.56 -8.62 18.95
N ALA A 105 3.93 -9.61 18.13
CA ALA A 105 3.04 -10.14 17.09
C ALA A 105 1.74 -10.69 17.67
N ASP A 106 1.82 -11.47 18.77
CA ASP A 106 0.65 -12.00 19.47
C ASP A 106 -0.24 -10.88 20.02
N ALA A 107 0.35 -9.86 20.64
CA ALA A 107 -0.39 -8.72 21.16
C ALA A 107 -1.14 -7.98 20.05
N LEU A 108 -0.51 -7.73 18.90
CA LEU A 108 -1.14 -7.06 17.78
C LEU A 108 -2.25 -7.92 17.16
N ILE A 109 -2.02 -9.22 16.94
CA ILE A 109 -3.04 -10.14 16.41
C ILE A 109 -4.24 -10.24 17.36
N LYS A 110 -4.01 -10.42 18.66
CA LYS A 110 -5.06 -10.45 19.69
C LYS A 110 -5.88 -9.15 19.69
N TRP A 111 -5.22 -8.00 19.51
CA TRP A 111 -5.92 -6.73 19.43
C TRP A 111 -6.71 -6.58 18.14
N LEU A 112 -6.13 -6.90 16.97
CA LEU A 112 -6.84 -6.85 15.68
C LEU A 112 -8.10 -7.71 15.68
N LEU A 113 -8.09 -8.80 16.46
CA LEU A 113 -9.23 -9.72 16.63
C LEU A 113 -10.06 -9.42 17.89
N SER A 114 -9.83 -8.31 18.57
CA SER A 114 -10.68 -7.84 19.66
C SER A 114 -11.94 -7.16 19.13
N GLU A 115 -13.00 -7.12 19.95
CA GLU A 115 -14.24 -6.40 19.62
C GLU A 115 -13.97 -4.92 19.29
N GLU A 116 -13.03 -4.28 20.00
CA GLU A 116 -12.62 -2.89 19.75
C GLU A 116 -12.12 -2.69 18.32
N ALA A 117 -11.09 -3.44 17.91
CA ALA A 117 -10.46 -3.28 16.61
C ALA A 117 -11.39 -3.73 15.47
N LEU A 118 -12.17 -4.80 15.66
CA LEU A 118 -13.16 -5.24 14.67
C LEU A 118 -14.25 -4.19 14.45
N ASN A 119 -14.75 -3.57 15.51
CA ASN A 119 -15.71 -2.46 15.41
C ASN A 119 -15.10 -1.22 14.74
N MET A 120 -13.84 -0.89 15.05
CA MET A 120 -13.13 0.19 14.36
C MET A 120 -13.03 -0.11 12.86
N ALA A 121 -12.57 -1.31 12.48
CA ALA A 121 -12.44 -1.71 11.07
C ALA A 121 -13.80 -1.68 10.34
N ALA A 122 -14.87 -2.14 10.97
CA ALA A 122 -16.22 -2.14 10.41
C ALA A 122 -16.78 -0.72 10.19
N ASN A 123 -16.35 0.27 10.96
CA ASN A 123 -16.79 1.66 10.84
C ASN A 123 -15.86 2.51 9.96
N PHE A 124 -14.73 1.96 9.52
CA PHE A 124 -13.79 2.68 8.69
C PHE A 124 -14.41 3.16 7.37
N GLY A 125 -14.22 4.42 7.06
CA GLY A 125 -14.71 5.09 5.85
C GLY A 125 -16.03 5.85 6.02
N MET A 126 -16.77 5.62 7.10
CA MET A 126 -18.06 6.33 7.32
C MET A 126 -17.88 7.84 7.47
N ASP A 127 -16.85 8.28 8.19
CA ASP A 127 -16.61 9.71 8.43
C ASP A 127 -16.10 10.42 7.18
N ASP A 128 -15.21 9.76 6.42
CA ASP A 128 -14.55 10.36 5.25
C ASP A 128 -15.36 10.23 3.96
N TYR A 129 -16.05 9.09 3.78
CA TYR A 129 -16.71 8.74 2.50
C TYR A 129 -18.21 8.50 2.63
N GLY A 130 -18.78 8.54 3.85
CA GLY A 130 -20.20 8.25 4.11
C GLY A 130 -20.59 6.79 3.82
N GLN A 131 -19.62 5.87 3.79
CA GLN A 131 -19.84 4.44 3.51
C GLN A 131 -18.79 3.57 4.19
N TYR A 132 -19.16 2.33 4.51
CA TYR A 132 -18.25 1.35 5.06
C TYR A 132 -17.31 0.84 3.97
N LEU A 133 -16.01 0.80 4.26
CA LEU A 133 -14.99 0.33 3.32
C LEU A 133 -14.51 -1.09 3.63
N PHE A 134 -14.70 -1.55 4.86
CA PHE A 134 -14.39 -2.91 5.29
C PHE A 134 -15.56 -3.51 6.07
N TYR A 135 -15.64 -4.82 6.06
CA TYR A 135 -16.64 -5.61 6.73
C TYR A 135 -15.97 -6.70 7.55
N VAL A 136 -16.53 -7.05 8.70
CA VAL A 136 -16.05 -8.15 9.55
C VAL A 136 -16.67 -9.45 9.04
N LEU A 137 -15.87 -10.52 8.98
CA LEU A 137 -16.37 -11.86 8.65
C LEU A 137 -17.30 -12.39 9.75
N GLU A 138 -18.33 -13.17 9.37
CA GLU A 138 -19.32 -13.69 10.33
C GLU A 138 -18.69 -14.62 11.38
N ASP A 139 -17.75 -15.48 10.96
CA ASP A 139 -17.13 -16.50 11.80
C ASP A 139 -15.74 -16.10 12.33
N VAL A 140 -15.46 -14.78 12.47
CA VAL A 140 -14.16 -14.34 12.98
C VAL A 140 -13.99 -14.71 14.45
N PRO A 141 -12.88 -15.35 14.85
CA PRO A 141 -12.61 -15.63 16.26
C PRO A 141 -12.31 -14.31 16.99
N THR A 142 -13.16 -13.95 17.94
CA THR A 142 -12.98 -12.72 18.72
C THR A 142 -12.18 -13.01 19.99
N TYR A 143 -11.08 -12.25 20.18
CA TYR A 143 -10.25 -12.34 21.37
C TYR A 143 -10.83 -11.47 22.50
N THR A 144 -11.06 -12.10 23.66
CA THR A 144 -11.61 -11.43 24.85
C THR A 144 -10.67 -11.43 26.06
N GLY A 145 -9.47 -12.00 25.90
CA GLY A 145 -8.47 -12.09 26.96
C GLY A 145 -7.69 -10.78 27.16
N GLU A 146 -6.80 -10.80 28.12
CA GLU A 146 -5.89 -9.68 28.39
C GLU A 146 -4.80 -9.60 27.31
N ILE A 147 -4.52 -8.37 26.84
CA ILE A 147 -3.44 -8.09 25.91
C ILE A 147 -2.33 -7.40 26.70
N PRO A 148 -1.12 -7.99 26.75
CA PRO A 148 -0.02 -7.44 27.53
C PRO A 148 0.47 -6.11 26.92
N ALA A 149 0.89 -5.19 27.81
CA ALA A 149 1.59 -3.98 27.37
C ALA A 149 3.02 -4.32 26.90
N ALA A 150 3.57 -3.43 26.08
CA ALA A 150 4.94 -3.56 25.57
C ALA A 150 5.98 -3.50 26.71
N THR A 151 7.04 -4.27 26.55
CA THR A 151 8.30 -4.11 27.30
C THR A 151 9.36 -3.51 26.38
N GLU A 152 10.51 -3.13 26.90
CA GLU A 152 11.61 -2.62 26.06
C GLU A 152 12.06 -3.63 24.99
N GLU A 153 11.99 -4.93 25.30
CA GLU A 153 12.39 -6.00 24.37
C GLU A 153 11.32 -6.30 23.32
N THR A 154 10.04 -6.02 23.61
CA THR A 154 8.91 -6.39 22.74
C THR A 154 8.27 -5.20 22.04
N LYS A 155 8.75 -3.98 22.28
CA LYS A 155 8.13 -2.73 21.92
C LYS A 155 7.93 -2.56 20.42
N THR A 156 8.90 -2.97 19.61
CA THR A 156 8.84 -2.80 18.16
C THR A 156 8.32 -4.06 17.49
N ILE A 157 7.26 -3.90 16.70
CA ILE A 157 6.61 -4.99 15.95
C ILE A 157 6.81 -4.70 14.46
N ARG A 158 7.37 -5.66 13.72
CA ARG A 158 7.56 -5.57 12.27
C ARG A 158 6.37 -6.21 11.55
N LEU A 159 5.50 -5.40 10.99
CA LEU A 159 4.36 -5.83 10.19
C LEU A 159 4.68 -5.75 8.71
N SER A 160 4.71 -6.89 8.01
CA SER A 160 4.78 -6.91 6.56
C SER A 160 3.37 -7.03 5.95
N THR A 161 3.06 -6.14 5.01
CA THR A 161 1.72 -6.05 4.41
C THR A 161 1.79 -5.67 2.94
N THR A 162 0.62 -5.51 2.32
CA THR A 162 0.52 -5.10 0.92
C THR A 162 0.39 -3.58 0.77
N THR A 163 0.79 -3.07 -0.39
CA THR A 163 0.57 -1.65 -0.73
C THR A 163 -0.91 -1.30 -0.66
N SER A 164 -1.81 -2.16 -1.12
CA SER A 164 -3.27 -1.92 -1.06
C SER A 164 -3.77 -1.77 0.38
N VAL A 165 -3.28 -2.59 1.33
CA VAL A 165 -3.65 -2.46 2.75
C VAL A 165 -3.16 -1.13 3.32
N LYS A 166 -1.93 -0.72 3.00
CA LYS A 166 -1.39 0.55 3.44
C LYS A 166 -2.13 1.73 2.82
N ASP A 167 -2.32 1.70 1.50
CA ASP A 167 -2.90 2.79 0.72
C ASP A 167 -4.41 2.97 0.98
N SER A 168 -5.10 1.92 1.48
CA SER A 168 -6.49 2.03 1.94
C SER A 168 -6.67 2.97 3.14
N GLY A 169 -5.59 3.28 3.87
CA GLY A 169 -5.64 4.08 5.09
C GLY A 169 -6.04 3.30 6.36
N LEU A 170 -6.48 2.03 6.23
CA LEU A 170 -6.99 1.24 7.35
C LEU A 170 -5.97 1.12 8.50
N LEU A 171 -4.70 0.80 8.18
CA LEU A 171 -3.66 0.69 9.22
C LEU A 171 -3.38 2.03 9.91
N GLY A 172 -3.39 3.14 9.16
CA GLY A 172 -3.25 4.48 9.72
C GLY A 172 -4.39 4.85 10.69
N TYR A 173 -5.56 4.28 10.48
CA TYR A 173 -6.71 4.45 11.37
C TYR A 173 -6.67 3.52 12.59
N LEU A 174 -6.26 2.27 12.43
CA LEU A 174 -6.28 1.26 13.50
C LEU A 174 -5.07 1.37 14.44
N LEU A 175 -3.84 1.41 13.89
CA LEU A 175 -2.64 1.25 14.69
C LEU A 175 -2.42 2.29 15.78
N PRO A 176 -2.77 3.59 15.62
CA PRO A 176 -2.62 4.57 16.70
C PRO A 176 -3.38 4.20 17.99
N ALA A 177 -4.54 3.53 17.86
CA ALA A 177 -5.30 3.08 19.03
C ALA A 177 -4.58 1.94 19.78
N PHE A 178 -4.01 0.98 19.04
CA PHE A 178 -3.20 -0.09 19.62
C PHE A 178 -1.93 0.44 20.27
N GLU A 179 -1.17 1.26 19.56
CA GLU A 179 0.10 1.82 20.01
C GLU A 179 -0.09 2.68 21.26
N GLY A 180 -1.10 3.55 21.24
CA GLY A 180 -1.42 4.43 22.39
C GLY A 180 -1.88 3.67 23.63
N LYS A 181 -2.60 2.54 23.44
CA LYS A 181 -3.15 1.76 24.56
C LYS A 181 -2.16 0.82 25.19
N TYR A 182 -1.30 0.19 24.39
CA TYR A 182 -0.43 -0.89 24.85
C TYR A 182 1.07 -0.54 24.81
N GLY A 183 1.44 0.63 24.27
CA GLY A 183 2.81 1.13 24.26
C GLY A 183 3.73 0.49 23.23
N TYR A 184 3.19 -0.24 22.26
CA TYR A 184 3.95 -0.78 21.13
C TYR A 184 4.21 0.30 20.06
N THR A 185 5.14 0.00 19.17
CA THR A 185 5.36 0.72 17.91
C THR A 185 5.34 -0.28 16.78
N VAL A 186 4.47 -0.08 15.78
CA VAL A 186 4.34 -0.99 14.64
C VAL A 186 5.04 -0.42 13.42
N GLU A 187 6.14 -1.04 13.03
CA GLU A 187 6.86 -0.72 11.80
C GLU A 187 6.20 -1.45 10.62
N VAL A 188 5.52 -0.68 9.76
CA VAL A 188 4.77 -1.21 8.61
C VAL A 188 5.64 -1.18 7.37
N ALA A 189 6.05 -2.34 6.89
CA ALA A 189 6.65 -2.53 5.58
C ALA A 189 5.59 -2.98 4.57
N SER A 190 5.44 -2.25 3.45
CA SER A 190 4.44 -2.58 2.43
C SER A 190 5.08 -2.82 1.06
N ALA A 191 4.60 -3.86 0.38
CA ALA A 191 5.03 -4.23 -0.97
C ALA A 191 3.91 -5.00 -1.70
N GLY A 192 4.12 -5.47 -2.92
CA GLY A 192 3.24 -6.46 -3.52
C GLY A 192 3.22 -7.76 -2.70
N THR A 193 2.10 -8.50 -2.68
CA THR A 193 1.88 -9.66 -1.79
C THR A 193 3.04 -10.64 -1.76
N GLY A 194 3.57 -11.03 -2.94
CA GLY A 194 4.71 -11.95 -3.01
C GLY A 194 5.95 -11.42 -2.30
N LYS A 195 6.26 -10.12 -2.44
CA LYS A 195 7.40 -9.48 -1.76
C LYS A 195 7.16 -9.32 -0.25
N ALA A 196 5.91 -9.02 0.15
CA ALA A 196 5.55 -8.91 1.56
C ALA A 196 5.70 -10.26 2.27
N ILE A 197 5.25 -11.34 1.66
CA ILE A 197 5.42 -12.71 2.15
C ILE A 197 6.90 -13.11 2.14
N GLN A 198 7.65 -12.75 1.10
CA GLN A 198 9.08 -13.05 1.04
C GLN A 198 9.85 -12.34 2.15
N ALA A 199 9.53 -11.09 2.46
CA ALA A 199 10.14 -10.37 3.60
C ALA A 199 9.97 -11.12 4.92
N ALA A 200 8.80 -11.74 5.15
CA ALA A 200 8.58 -12.59 6.32
C ALA A 200 9.40 -13.90 6.25
N LYS A 201 9.53 -14.52 5.08
CA LYS A 201 10.38 -15.70 4.87
C LYS A 201 11.86 -15.40 5.07
N ASP A 202 12.29 -14.18 4.80
CA ASP A 202 13.65 -13.69 5.02
C ASP A 202 13.90 -13.26 6.49
N GLY A 203 12.92 -13.44 7.39
CA GLY A 203 13.04 -13.07 8.81
C GLY A 203 12.88 -11.57 9.10
N ASN A 204 12.38 -10.80 8.15
CA ASN A 204 12.22 -9.33 8.26
C ASN A 204 10.84 -8.88 8.75
N ALA A 205 10.00 -9.80 9.24
CA ALA A 205 8.70 -9.49 9.81
C ALA A 205 8.38 -10.41 10.99
N ASP A 206 7.54 -9.93 11.90
CA ASP A 206 7.03 -10.69 13.05
C ASP A 206 5.63 -11.25 12.78
N LEU A 207 4.89 -10.58 11.88
CA LEU A 207 3.62 -11.03 11.35
C LEU A 207 3.39 -10.46 9.95
N ILE A 208 2.46 -11.08 9.22
CA ILE A 208 1.97 -10.58 7.95
C ILE A 208 0.47 -10.28 8.02
N LEU A 209 0.01 -9.24 7.31
CA LEU A 209 -1.39 -8.93 7.03
C LEU A 209 -1.56 -8.77 5.53
N VAL A 210 -2.14 -9.76 4.89
CA VAL A 210 -2.20 -9.86 3.43
C VAL A 210 -3.58 -10.37 2.97
N HIS A 211 -3.82 -10.44 1.66
CA HIS A 211 -5.13 -10.79 1.11
C HIS A 211 -5.03 -11.65 -0.16
N SER A 212 -4.17 -12.66 -0.15
CA SER A 212 -4.02 -13.64 -1.23
C SER A 212 -4.02 -15.05 -0.67
N LYS A 213 -5.21 -15.65 -0.56
CA LYS A 213 -5.43 -16.93 0.11
C LYS A 213 -4.42 -18.00 -0.30
N SER A 214 -4.18 -18.19 -1.61
CA SER A 214 -3.26 -19.22 -2.10
C SER A 214 -1.81 -19.00 -1.68
N GLN A 215 -1.35 -17.74 -1.63
CA GLN A 215 0.00 -17.40 -1.18
C GLN A 215 0.13 -17.52 0.36
N GLU A 216 -0.93 -17.19 1.09
CA GLU A 216 -1.02 -17.34 2.55
C GLU A 216 -1.00 -18.81 2.96
N GLU A 217 -1.78 -19.65 2.28
CA GLU A 217 -1.79 -21.11 2.49
C GLU A 217 -0.42 -21.71 2.19
N ALA A 218 0.21 -21.32 1.10
CA ALA A 218 1.58 -21.77 0.77
C ALA A 218 2.63 -21.30 1.79
N PHE A 219 2.44 -20.14 2.43
CA PHE A 219 3.30 -19.66 3.51
C PHE A 219 3.18 -20.53 4.77
N VAL A 220 1.95 -20.88 5.15
CA VAL A 220 1.66 -21.78 6.27
C VAL A 220 2.16 -23.20 5.99
N GLU A 221 1.84 -23.76 4.82
CA GLU A 221 2.30 -25.10 4.41
C GLU A 221 3.83 -25.25 4.41
N ALA A 222 4.54 -24.15 4.12
CA ALA A 222 5.99 -24.10 4.18
C ALA A 222 6.56 -23.97 5.60
N GLY A 223 5.72 -23.94 6.66
CA GLY A 223 6.12 -23.90 8.07
C GLY A 223 6.49 -22.51 8.59
N PHE A 224 6.16 -21.44 7.87
CA PHE A 224 6.45 -20.06 8.28
C PHE A 224 5.37 -19.44 9.17
N GLY A 225 4.17 -20.04 9.21
CA GLY A 225 3.11 -19.65 10.14
C GLY A 225 3.25 -20.30 11.50
N ARG A 226 2.57 -19.74 12.49
CA ARG A 226 2.34 -20.39 13.78
C ARG A 226 0.98 -20.01 14.35
N VAL A 227 0.46 -20.89 15.20
CA VAL A 227 -0.75 -20.61 15.97
C VAL A 227 -0.40 -19.62 17.09
N VAL A 228 -1.22 -18.59 17.26
CA VAL A 228 -1.17 -17.66 18.39
C VAL A 228 -2.04 -18.21 19.51
N ASP A 229 -1.54 -18.16 20.74
CA ASP A 229 -2.27 -18.62 21.90
C ASP A 229 -3.64 -17.94 22.04
N GLY A 230 -4.69 -18.75 22.20
CA GLY A 230 -6.09 -18.31 22.18
C GLY A 230 -6.80 -18.52 20.85
N PHE A 231 -6.12 -19.01 19.81
CA PHE A 231 -6.69 -19.33 18.51
C PHE A 231 -6.35 -20.76 18.08
N GLU A 232 -7.04 -21.27 17.06
CA GLU A 232 -6.87 -22.65 16.59
C GLU A 232 -6.14 -22.73 15.25
N ALA A 233 -6.06 -21.62 14.50
CA ALA A 233 -5.50 -21.57 13.16
C ALA A 233 -4.27 -20.64 13.10
N GLU A 234 -3.30 -21.00 12.25
CA GLU A 234 -2.14 -20.15 11.96
C GLU A 234 -2.52 -18.95 11.10
N ARG A 235 -3.44 -19.16 10.13
CA ARG A 235 -3.99 -18.17 9.23
C ARG A 235 -5.38 -17.76 9.70
N ILE A 236 -5.55 -16.51 10.12
CA ILE A 236 -6.83 -16.02 10.63
C ILE A 236 -7.35 -14.92 9.68
N SER A 237 -8.40 -15.25 8.94
CA SER A 237 -9.14 -14.27 8.16
C SER A 237 -10.11 -13.53 9.08
N PHE A 238 -10.22 -12.21 8.97
CA PHE A 238 -11.00 -11.44 9.93
C PHE A 238 -11.86 -10.32 9.32
N ILE A 239 -11.38 -9.67 8.26
CA ILE A 239 -12.13 -8.62 7.55
C ILE A 239 -12.09 -8.88 6.05
N TYR A 240 -13.02 -8.26 5.34
CA TYR A 240 -13.05 -8.27 3.89
C TYR A 240 -13.51 -6.93 3.33
N ASN A 241 -13.16 -6.67 2.09
CA ASN A 241 -13.77 -5.67 1.23
C ASN A 241 -14.05 -6.26 -0.14
N TYR A 242 -14.42 -5.42 -1.09
CA TYR A 242 -14.56 -5.81 -2.48
C TYR A 242 -13.54 -5.08 -3.33
N PHE A 243 -13.00 -5.79 -4.30
CA PHE A 243 -12.46 -5.13 -5.48
C PHE A 243 -13.59 -4.45 -6.24
N VAL A 244 -13.24 -3.42 -6.98
CA VAL A 244 -14.14 -2.71 -7.88
C VAL A 244 -13.52 -2.70 -9.28
N LEU A 245 -14.36 -2.84 -10.29
CA LEU A 245 -13.96 -2.64 -11.69
C LEU A 245 -14.31 -1.21 -12.08
N CYS A 246 -13.27 -0.43 -12.32
CA CYS A 246 -13.37 0.97 -12.71
C CYS A 246 -13.06 1.16 -14.20
N GLY A 247 -13.48 2.27 -14.74
CA GLY A 247 -13.23 2.65 -16.12
C GLY A 247 -13.84 3.99 -16.46
N PRO A 248 -13.75 4.43 -17.74
CA PRO A 248 -14.30 5.70 -18.17
C PRO A 248 -15.82 5.77 -17.98
N SER A 249 -16.34 6.93 -17.61
CA SER A 249 -17.78 7.12 -17.32
C SER A 249 -18.68 6.76 -18.50
N ALA A 250 -18.16 6.89 -19.72
CA ALA A 250 -18.83 6.53 -20.97
C ALA A 250 -19.05 5.03 -21.15
N ASP A 251 -18.29 4.19 -20.43
CA ASP A 251 -18.39 2.73 -20.39
C ASP A 251 -18.56 2.05 -21.78
N PRO A 252 -17.62 2.23 -22.70
CA PRO A 252 -17.76 1.70 -24.06
C PRO A 252 -17.82 0.16 -24.13
N ALA A 253 -17.29 -0.56 -23.09
CA ALA A 253 -17.40 -2.02 -23.00
C ALA A 253 -18.74 -2.50 -22.43
N GLY A 254 -19.56 -1.61 -21.85
CA GLY A 254 -20.84 -1.97 -21.26
C GLY A 254 -20.72 -2.74 -19.93
N VAL A 255 -19.67 -2.48 -19.16
CA VAL A 255 -19.41 -3.15 -17.86
C VAL A 255 -20.57 -3.02 -16.90
N LYS A 256 -21.20 -1.81 -16.81
CA LYS A 256 -22.35 -1.56 -15.94
C LYS A 256 -23.55 -2.48 -16.21
N SER A 257 -23.66 -2.99 -17.43
CA SER A 257 -24.77 -3.86 -17.84
C SER A 257 -24.40 -5.35 -17.87
N ALA A 258 -23.15 -5.70 -17.56
CA ALA A 258 -22.71 -7.09 -17.51
C ALA A 258 -23.36 -7.85 -16.36
N ALA A 259 -23.69 -9.14 -16.57
CA ALA A 259 -24.35 -9.95 -15.57
C ALA A 259 -23.43 -10.38 -14.41
N SER A 260 -22.13 -10.39 -14.65
CA SER A 260 -21.08 -10.69 -13.67
C SER A 260 -19.78 -9.96 -14.03
N VAL A 261 -18.85 -9.90 -13.07
CA VAL A 261 -17.53 -9.35 -13.33
C VAL A 261 -16.78 -10.13 -14.42
N LYS A 262 -16.96 -11.44 -14.50
CA LYS A 262 -16.36 -12.26 -15.57
C LYS A 262 -16.91 -11.93 -16.95
N ASP A 263 -18.22 -11.64 -17.02
CA ASP A 263 -18.82 -11.17 -18.28
C ASP A 263 -18.30 -9.78 -18.66
N ALA A 264 -18.09 -8.90 -17.69
CA ALA A 264 -17.46 -7.60 -17.90
C ALA A 264 -16.03 -7.73 -18.43
N PHE A 265 -15.20 -8.58 -17.83
CA PHE A 265 -13.85 -8.89 -18.32
C PHE A 265 -13.86 -9.48 -19.72
N ALA A 266 -14.82 -10.39 -20.01
CA ALA A 266 -15.00 -10.93 -21.37
C ALA A 266 -15.39 -9.85 -22.39
N ALA A 267 -16.24 -8.90 -22.00
CA ALA A 267 -16.62 -7.78 -22.86
C ALA A 267 -15.44 -6.83 -23.14
N ILE A 268 -14.64 -6.51 -22.12
CA ILE A 268 -13.40 -5.71 -22.28
C ILE A 268 -12.45 -6.40 -23.25
N ALA A 269 -12.20 -7.69 -23.06
CA ALA A 269 -11.29 -8.46 -23.92
C ALA A 269 -11.79 -8.59 -25.36
N SER A 270 -13.07 -8.91 -25.55
CA SER A 270 -13.66 -9.08 -26.90
C SER A 270 -13.69 -7.78 -27.69
N GLY A 271 -13.92 -6.64 -27.01
CA GLY A 271 -13.90 -5.31 -27.61
C GLY A 271 -12.50 -4.72 -27.72
N LYS A 272 -11.48 -5.39 -27.15
CA LYS A 272 -10.09 -4.90 -27.04
C LYS A 272 -10.01 -3.51 -26.42
N PHE A 273 -10.83 -3.24 -25.42
CA PHE A 273 -10.76 -1.99 -24.68
C PHE A 273 -9.54 -1.97 -23.76
N THR A 274 -8.87 -0.84 -23.68
CA THR A 274 -7.65 -0.72 -22.87
C THR A 274 -7.91 -1.09 -21.41
N PHE A 275 -7.07 -1.97 -20.87
CA PHE A 275 -7.10 -2.40 -19.49
C PHE A 275 -5.70 -2.25 -18.87
N ILE A 276 -5.64 -1.61 -17.71
CA ILE A 276 -4.40 -1.46 -16.94
C ILE A 276 -4.35 -2.55 -15.89
N SER A 277 -3.39 -3.44 -16.02
CA SER A 277 -3.05 -4.45 -15.02
C SER A 277 -1.89 -3.98 -14.17
N ARG A 278 -1.92 -4.30 -12.89
CA ARG A 278 -0.75 -4.08 -12.03
C ARG A 278 0.50 -4.83 -12.50
N GLY A 279 0.34 -6.06 -12.98
CA GLY A 279 1.43 -6.85 -13.54
C GLY A 279 2.57 -7.21 -12.56
N ASP A 280 2.40 -6.98 -11.25
CA ASP A 280 3.45 -6.99 -10.23
C ASP A 280 3.38 -8.18 -9.24
N GLY A 281 2.49 -9.15 -9.48
CA GLY A 281 2.25 -10.29 -8.57
C GLY A 281 1.53 -9.92 -7.27
N SER A 282 0.94 -8.73 -7.18
CA SER A 282 0.13 -8.31 -6.04
C SER A 282 -1.16 -9.14 -5.88
N GLY A 283 -1.83 -8.99 -4.73
CA GLY A 283 -3.15 -9.60 -4.52
C GLY A 283 -4.18 -9.16 -5.56
N THR A 284 -4.18 -7.88 -5.94
CA THR A 284 -5.04 -7.36 -7.00
C THR A 284 -4.70 -7.98 -8.36
N HIS A 285 -3.41 -8.08 -8.71
CA HIS A 285 -3.00 -8.76 -9.94
C HIS A 285 -3.40 -10.24 -9.93
N THR A 286 -3.18 -10.93 -8.80
CA THR A 286 -3.62 -12.34 -8.65
C THR A 286 -5.14 -12.49 -8.82
N LYS A 287 -5.93 -11.57 -8.26
CA LYS A 287 -7.39 -11.57 -8.41
C LYS A 287 -7.80 -11.28 -9.85
N GLU A 288 -7.22 -10.27 -10.48
CA GLU A 288 -7.45 -9.91 -11.89
C GLU A 288 -7.30 -11.12 -12.81
N LEU A 289 -6.17 -11.85 -12.68
CA LEU A 289 -5.87 -13.02 -13.50
C LEU A 289 -6.92 -14.14 -13.41
N GLN A 290 -7.67 -14.22 -12.31
CA GLN A 290 -8.75 -15.18 -12.11
C GLN A 290 -10.07 -14.77 -12.79
N LEU A 291 -10.20 -13.51 -13.21
CA LEU A 291 -11.41 -12.95 -13.78
C LEU A 291 -11.42 -13.00 -15.32
N TRP A 292 -10.27 -13.06 -15.97
CA TRP A 292 -10.17 -13.18 -17.41
C TRP A 292 -10.74 -14.52 -17.92
N PRO A 293 -11.37 -14.55 -19.10
CA PRO A 293 -11.72 -15.79 -19.79
C PRO A 293 -10.52 -16.74 -19.90
N ALA A 294 -10.73 -17.99 -19.50
CA ALA A 294 -9.62 -18.97 -19.42
C ALA A 294 -8.99 -19.29 -20.78
N ASP A 295 -9.76 -19.19 -21.87
CA ASP A 295 -9.32 -19.41 -23.24
C ASP A 295 -8.34 -18.36 -23.76
N LEU A 296 -8.31 -17.17 -23.15
CA LEU A 296 -7.33 -16.14 -23.46
C LEU A 296 -5.92 -16.46 -22.95
N GLY A 297 -5.79 -17.31 -21.93
CA GLY A 297 -4.51 -17.69 -21.36
C GLY A 297 -3.72 -16.57 -20.66
N ILE A 298 -4.33 -15.40 -20.45
CA ILE A 298 -3.67 -14.24 -19.81
C ILE A 298 -3.10 -14.57 -18.42
N ALA A 299 -3.69 -15.55 -17.77
CA ALA A 299 -3.37 -15.90 -16.38
C ALA A 299 -2.00 -16.54 -16.16
N LYS A 300 -1.23 -16.93 -17.18
CA LYS A 300 -0.25 -17.98 -16.92
C LYS A 300 1.20 -17.64 -17.20
N GLU A 301 1.54 -16.76 -18.13
CA GLU A 301 2.95 -16.51 -18.47
C GLU A 301 3.17 -15.14 -19.13
N ALA A 302 4.32 -14.53 -18.91
CA ALA A 302 4.71 -13.25 -19.50
C ALA A 302 4.64 -13.25 -21.05
N GLU A 303 4.82 -14.39 -21.68
CA GLU A 303 4.74 -14.55 -23.14
C GLU A 303 3.30 -14.39 -23.67
N THR A 304 2.29 -14.69 -22.85
CA THR A 304 0.88 -14.52 -23.22
C THR A 304 0.51 -13.06 -23.35
N PHE A 305 1.09 -12.17 -22.52
CA PHE A 305 0.85 -10.73 -22.59
C PHE A 305 1.30 -10.12 -23.91
N ALA A 306 2.35 -10.64 -24.51
CA ALA A 306 2.83 -10.17 -25.81
C ALA A 306 1.76 -10.26 -26.90
N ALA A 307 0.81 -11.19 -26.80
CA ALA A 307 -0.29 -11.36 -27.74
C ALA A 307 -1.41 -10.30 -27.55
N TYR A 308 -1.46 -9.61 -26.42
CA TYR A 308 -2.54 -8.68 -26.07
C TYR A 308 -2.07 -7.25 -25.81
N THR A 309 -0.84 -6.89 -26.15
CA THR A 309 -0.24 -5.56 -25.92
C THR A 309 -1.00 -4.39 -26.57
N GLU A 310 -1.91 -4.66 -27.50
CA GLU A 310 -2.75 -3.63 -28.10
C GLU A 310 -3.75 -3.03 -27.12
N TRP A 311 -4.19 -3.80 -26.11
CA TRP A 311 -5.25 -3.37 -25.19
C TRP A 311 -4.97 -3.74 -23.72
N TYR A 312 -4.09 -4.70 -23.44
CA TYR A 312 -3.71 -5.13 -22.09
C TYR A 312 -2.35 -4.55 -21.72
N VAL A 313 -2.32 -3.63 -20.78
CA VAL A 313 -1.12 -2.93 -20.33
C VAL A 313 -0.69 -3.48 -18.98
N SER A 314 0.37 -4.27 -18.95
CA SER A 314 1.00 -4.74 -17.72
C SER A 314 1.94 -3.65 -17.18
N ALA A 315 1.46 -2.85 -16.21
CA ALA A 315 2.16 -1.66 -15.74
C ALA A 315 3.36 -1.98 -14.83
N ASN A 316 3.36 -3.14 -14.17
CA ASN A 316 4.39 -3.56 -13.21
C ASN A 316 4.70 -2.51 -12.13
N THR A 317 3.66 -1.87 -11.59
CA THR A 317 3.78 -0.78 -10.62
C THR A 317 2.68 -0.82 -9.56
N GLY A 318 2.72 0.10 -8.58
CA GLY A 318 1.74 0.24 -7.52
C GLY A 318 0.37 0.73 -8.01
N MET A 319 -0.68 0.49 -7.21
CA MET A 319 -2.07 0.78 -7.60
C MET A 319 -2.29 2.26 -7.90
N GLY A 320 -1.70 3.18 -7.11
CA GLY A 320 -1.86 4.62 -7.35
C GLY A 320 -1.40 5.03 -8.75
N ALA A 321 -0.22 4.59 -9.19
CA ALA A 321 0.27 4.86 -10.53
C ALA A 321 -0.60 4.20 -11.63
N CYS A 322 -1.11 2.99 -11.36
CA CYS A 322 -2.04 2.32 -12.29
C CYS A 322 -3.35 3.09 -12.45
N LEU A 323 -3.89 3.67 -11.38
CA LEU A 323 -5.11 4.50 -11.43
C LEU A 323 -4.89 5.79 -12.24
N VAL A 324 -3.74 6.45 -12.07
CA VAL A 324 -3.37 7.62 -12.89
C VAL A 324 -3.29 7.23 -14.36
N MET A 325 -2.64 6.11 -14.68
CA MET A 325 -2.56 5.61 -16.06
C MET A 325 -3.95 5.29 -16.63
N ALA A 326 -4.83 4.68 -15.83
CA ALA A 326 -6.19 4.35 -16.26
C ALA A 326 -7.00 5.61 -16.57
N GLU A 327 -6.89 6.65 -15.74
CA GLU A 327 -7.51 7.94 -15.97
C GLU A 327 -7.01 8.60 -17.28
N GLU A 328 -5.68 8.70 -17.44
CA GLU A 328 -5.06 9.32 -18.62
C GLU A 328 -5.38 8.60 -19.93
N MET A 329 -5.53 7.27 -19.88
CA MET A 329 -5.77 6.44 -21.06
C MET A 329 -7.26 6.15 -21.31
N GLY A 330 -8.16 6.57 -20.41
CA GLY A 330 -9.57 6.18 -20.43
C GLY A 330 -9.74 4.66 -20.38
N ALA A 331 -8.93 4.01 -19.55
CA ALA A 331 -8.83 2.55 -19.50
C ALA A 331 -9.64 1.95 -18.35
N TYR A 332 -9.91 0.64 -18.45
CA TYR A 332 -10.48 -0.16 -17.38
C TYR A 332 -9.38 -0.62 -16.42
N ILE A 333 -9.73 -0.79 -15.15
CA ILE A 333 -8.80 -1.23 -14.11
C ILE A 333 -9.54 -1.92 -12.96
N LEU A 334 -8.96 -2.99 -12.41
CA LEU A 334 -9.39 -3.59 -11.16
C LEU A 334 -8.61 -2.96 -10.00
N THR A 335 -9.32 -2.49 -8.98
CA THR A 335 -8.71 -1.90 -7.77
C THR A 335 -9.54 -2.24 -6.55
N ASP A 336 -9.02 -2.04 -5.34
CA ASP A 336 -9.87 -2.02 -4.14
C ASP A 336 -10.61 -0.68 -4.02
N LYS A 337 -11.79 -0.75 -3.40
CA LYS A 337 -12.70 0.41 -3.32
C LYS A 337 -12.09 1.57 -2.54
N ALA A 338 -11.39 1.29 -1.44
CA ALA A 338 -10.83 2.33 -0.58
C ALA A 338 -9.75 3.13 -1.32
N THR A 339 -8.83 2.45 -2.01
CA THR A 339 -7.79 3.09 -2.83
C THR A 339 -8.41 3.93 -3.94
N PHE A 340 -9.46 3.44 -4.60
CA PHE A 340 -10.14 4.21 -5.64
C PHE A 340 -10.80 5.48 -5.09
N LEU A 341 -11.49 5.40 -3.97
CA LEU A 341 -12.13 6.58 -3.36
C LEU A 341 -11.10 7.61 -2.89
N THR A 342 -9.95 7.17 -2.37
CA THR A 342 -8.83 8.06 -2.05
C THR A 342 -8.29 8.75 -3.31
N PHE A 343 -8.09 8.01 -4.40
CA PHE A 343 -7.69 8.55 -5.70
C PHE A 343 -8.68 9.60 -6.20
N GLN A 344 -9.98 9.31 -6.14
CA GLN A 344 -11.03 10.22 -6.58
C GLN A 344 -11.10 11.47 -5.70
N ALA A 345 -11.01 11.34 -4.37
CA ALA A 345 -11.02 12.45 -3.42
C ALA A 345 -9.82 13.41 -3.62
N ASN A 346 -8.70 12.87 -4.07
CA ASN A 346 -7.48 13.64 -4.37
C ASN A 346 -7.45 14.20 -5.80
N GLY A 347 -8.57 14.18 -6.53
CA GLY A 347 -8.67 14.74 -7.89
C GLY A 347 -7.87 13.97 -8.93
N GLY A 348 -7.73 12.65 -8.78
CA GLY A 348 -7.06 11.78 -9.75
C GLY A 348 -5.54 11.67 -9.58
N VAL A 349 -5.02 12.07 -8.43
CA VAL A 349 -3.61 11.89 -8.09
C VAL A 349 -3.47 11.04 -6.82
N MET A 350 -2.35 10.30 -6.72
CA MET A 350 -2.00 9.57 -5.51
C MET A 350 -0.70 10.18 -4.96
N GLY A 351 -0.74 10.53 -3.67
CA GLY A 351 0.35 11.16 -2.95
C GLY A 351 1.52 10.23 -2.65
#